data_66fb25cd7f69234758e25aeef476a481
#
_entry.id   66fb25cd7f69234758e25aeef476a481
#
_cell.length_a   1.000
_cell.length_b   1.000
_cell.length_c   1.000
_cell.angle_alpha   90.00
_cell.angle_beta   90.00
_cell.angle_gamma   90.00
#
_symmetry.space_group_name_H-M   'P 1'
#
loop_
_entity.id
_entity.type
_entity.pdbx_description
1 polymer ?
#
loop_
_entity_poly.entity_id
_entity_poly.type
_entity_poly.pdbx_seq_one_letter_code
_entity_poly.pdbx_strand_id
1 'polypeptide(L)' 'MPQTKAHYTIGYHDLQNHSHEICEYAIDSYEAIEHAKEDVPFIGEHPHSIDRCTNETGLDWLRAQGSMV' A
#
# COMPACT_ATOMS: atom_id res chain seq x y z
N MET A 1 10.13 -22.12 -3.76
CA MET A 1 9.34 -21.33 -4.68
C MET A 1 9.41 -19.86 -4.35
N PRO A 2 9.76 -19.02 -5.29
CA PRO A 2 9.82 -17.61 -4.98
C PRO A 2 8.41 -17.08 -4.71
N GLN A 3 8.34 -16.15 -3.80
CA GLN A 3 7.07 -15.50 -3.50
C GLN A 3 6.79 -14.43 -4.51
N THR A 4 5.53 -14.31 -4.89
CA THR A 4 5.10 -13.31 -5.84
C THR A 4 4.81 -12.02 -5.10
N LYS A 5 5.34 -10.93 -5.59
CA LYS A 5 5.03 -9.64 -5.01
C LYS A 5 3.63 -9.21 -5.40
N ALA A 6 2.94 -8.62 -4.46
CA ALA A 6 1.62 -8.07 -4.69
C ALA A 6 1.70 -6.55 -4.67
N HIS A 7 0.69 -5.94 -5.25
CA HIS A 7 0.58 -4.48 -5.30
C HIS A 7 -0.25 -4.03 -4.08
N TYR A 8 0.35 -3.20 -3.25
CA TYR A 8 -0.34 -2.69 -2.05
C TYR A 8 -0.53 -1.19 -2.15
N THR A 9 -1.70 -0.73 -1.74
CA THR A 9 -1.98 0.69 -1.58
C THR A 9 -1.95 1.00 -0.09
N ILE A 10 -1.10 1.94 0.30
CA ILE A 10 -0.98 2.33 1.69
C ILE A 10 -1.52 3.74 1.83
N GLY A 11 -2.57 3.89 2.62
CA GLY A 11 -3.15 5.18 2.90
C GLY A 11 -2.66 5.70 4.23
N TYR A 12 -2.28 6.96 4.28
CA TYR A 12 -1.84 7.58 5.52
C TYR A 12 -2.28 9.04 5.54
N HIS A 13 -2.18 9.66 6.69
CA HIS A 13 -2.51 11.08 6.81
C HIS A 13 -1.32 11.83 7.40
N ASP A 14 -1.19 13.10 7.03
CA ASP A 14 -0.10 13.94 7.53
C ASP A 14 -0.53 14.68 8.80
N LEU A 15 0.34 15.56 9.29
CA LEU A 15 0.08 16.29 10.53
C LEU A 15 -1.09 17.26 10.39
N GLN A 16 -1.44 17.63 9.17
CA GLN A 16 -2.58 18.50 8.91
C GLN A 16 -3.82 17.68 8.59
N ASN A 17 -3.73 16.37 8.78
CA ASN A 17 -4.86 15.45 8.57
C ASN A 17 -5.29 15.36 7.11
N HIS A 18 -4.36 15.59 6.19
CA HIS A 18 -4.61 15.37 4.78
C HIS A 18 -4.31 13.92 4.44
N SER A 19 -5.19 13.31 3.68
CA SER A 19 -5.04 11.92 3.27
C SER A 19 -4.11 11.79 2.07
N HIS A 20 -3.26 10.78 2.12
CA HIS A 20 -2.32 10.48 1.04
C HIS A 20 -2.35 8.99 0.77
N GLU A 21 -2.00 8.61 -0.46
CA GLU A 21 -1.89 7.20 -0.82
C GLU A 21 -0.61 6.98 -1.60
N ILE A 22 0.06 5.86 -1.32
CA ILE A 22 1.23 5.45 -2.08
C ILE A 22 1.07 3.97 -2.43
N CYS A 23 1.80 3.54 -3.44
CA CYS A 23 1.77 2.15 -3.90
C CYS A 23 3.11 1.50 -3.62
N GLU A 24 3.06 0.26 -3.13
CA GLU A 24 4.27 -0.52 -2.86
C GLU A 24 4.08 -1.93 -3.38
N TYR A 25 5.15 -2.51 -3.90
CA TYR A 25 5.16 -3.93 -4.27
C TYR A 25 5.90 -4.69 -3.20
N ALA A 26 5.27 -5.73 -2.68
CA ALA A 26 5.83 -6.49 -1.56
C ALA A 26 5.23 -7.88 -1.52
N ILE A 27 5.86 -8.77 -0.76
CA ILE A 27 5.37 -10.14 -0.65
C ILE A 27 4.21 -10.24 0.34
N ASP A 28 4.10 -9.27 1.26
CA ASP A 28 2.99 -9.22 2.21
C ASP A 28 2.83 -7.80 2.71
N SER A 29 1.80 -7.58 3.52
CA SER A 29 1.51 -6.23 4.00
C SER A 29 2.58 -5.71 4.93
N TYR A 30 3.22 -6.58 5.70
CA TYR A 30 4.29 -6.15 6.59
C TYR A 30 5.44 -5.54 5.78
N GLU A 31 5.86 -6.24 4.73
CA GLU A 31 6.93 -5.75 3.89
C GLU A 31 6.51 -4.46 3.18
N ALA A 32 5.24 -4.38 2.75
CA ALA A 32 4.74 -3.18 2.10
C ALA A 32 4.87 -1.97 3.02
N ILE A 33 4.53 -2.14 4.28
CA ILE A 33 4.64 -1.06 5.26
C ILE A 33 6.10 -0.68 5.51
N GLU A 34 6.98 -1.68 5.56
CA GLU A 34 8.41 -1.40 5.72
C GLU A 34 8.95 -0.60 4.54
N HIS A 35 8.54 -0.97 3.32
CA HIS A 35 8.93 -0.21 2.13
C HIS A 35 8.38 1.21 2.18
N ALA A 36 7.15 1.37 2.66
CA ALA A 36 6.55 2.69 2.76
C ALA A 36 7.34 3.57 3.71
N LYS A 37 7.82 3.00 4.82
CA LYS A 37 8.62 3.75 5.78
C LYS A 37 9.92 4.25 5.16
N GLU A 38 10.48 3.47 4.24
CA GLU A 38 11.71 3.85 3.58
C GLU A 38 11.45 4.90 2.50
N ASP A 39 10.35 4.76 1.77
CA ASP A 39 10.04 5.66 0.67
C ASP A 39 9.51 7.00 1.14
N VAL A 40 8.80 7.01 2.26
CA VAL A 40 8.19 8.21 2.81
C VAL A 40 8.70 8.39 4.23
N PRO A 41 9.72 9.23 4.44
CA PRO A 41 10.29 9.40 5.78
C PRO A 41 9.26 9.79 6.84
N PHE A 42 8.22 10.52 6.45
CA PHE A 42 7.18 10.88 7.39
C PHE A 42 6.54 9.64 8.01
N ILE A 43 6.28 8.61 7.19
CA ILE A 43 5.68 7.37 7.69
C ILE A 43 6.65 6.68 8.66
N GLY A 44 7.95 6.69 8.34
CA GLY A 44 8.95 6.10 9.20
C GLY A 44 8.99 6.76 10.57
N GLU A 45 8.78 8.07 10.62
CA GLU A 45 8.78 8.81 11.88
C GLU A 45 7.42 8.76 12.58
N HIS A 46 6.35 8.52 11.83
CA HIS A 46 5.00 8.53 12.36
C HIS A 46 4.24 7.28 11.89
N PRO A 47 4.63 6.08 12.35
CA PRO A 47 3.99 4.86 11.84
C PRO A 47 2.50 4.81 12.14
N HIS A 48 2.03 5.54 13.15
CA HIS A 48 0.61 5.58 13.46
C HIS A 48 -0.20 6.35 12.43
N SER A 49 0.47 7.05 11.50
CA SER A 49 -0.22 7.80 10.47
C SER A 49 -0.86 6.90 9.41
N ILE A 50 -0.44 5.65 9.33
CA ILE A 50 -0.99 4.71 8.36
C ILE A 50 -2.42 4.38 8.71
N ASP A 51 -3.34 4.63 7.78
CA ASP A 51 -4.76 4.37 7.98
C ASP A 51 -5.17 3.01 7.44
N ARG A 52 -4.52 2.56 6.36
CA ARG A 52 -4.86 1.28 5.78
C ARG A 52 -3.73 0.78 4.89
N CYS A 53 -3.76 -0.51 4.65
CA CYS A 53 -2.83 -1.16 3.72
C CYS A 53 -3.65 -2.21 2.99
N THR A 54 -3.93 -1.97 1.72
CA THR A 54 -4.82 -2.80 0.93
C THR A 54 -4.05 -3.54 -0.15
N ASN A 55 -4.25 -4.84 -0.22
CA ASN A 55 -3.69 -5.65 -1.30
C ASN A 55 -4.57 -5.48 -2.53
N GLU A 56 -4.03 -4.83 -3.55
CA GLU A 56 -4.79 -4.50 -4.75
C GLU A 56 -4.70 -5.55 -5.84
N THR A 57 -3.87 -6.57 -5.65
CA THR A 57 -3.63 -7.54 -6.71
C THR A 57 -4.93 -8.20 -7.18
N GLY A 58 -5.76 -8.62 -6.22
CA GLY A 58 -7.02 -9.23 -6.58
C GLY A 58 -7.96 -8.26 -7.26
N LEU A 59 -7.97 -7.02 -6.79
CA LEU A 59 -8.83 -6.01 -7.39
C LEU A 59 -8.39 -5.67 -8.81
N ASP A 60 -7.08 -5.62 -9.04
CA ASP A 60 -6.58 -5.38 -10.38
C ASP A 60 -7.01 -6.48 -11.34
N TRP A 61 -6.92 -7.72 -10.87
CA TRP A 61 -7.33 -8.86 -11.68
C TRP A 61 -8.83 -8.78 -12.00
N LEU A 62 -9.64 -8.46 -11.00
CA LEU A 62 -11.07 -8.33 -11.19
C LEU A 62 -11.41 -7.22 -12.18
N ARG A 63 -10.68 -6.12 -12.09
CA ARG A 63 -10.89 -5.02 -13.02
C ARG A 63 -10.60 -5.45 -14.44
N ALA A 64 -9.54 -6.20 -14.64
CA ALA A 64 -9.16 -6.67 -15.95
C ALA A 64 -10.21 -7.62 -16.51
N GLN A 65 -10.83 -8.41 -15.64
CA GLN A 65 -11.82 -9.38 -16.07
C GLN A 65 -13.18 -8.75 -16.28
N GLY A 66 -13.59 -7.94 -15.33
CA GLY A 66 -14.95 -7.48 -15.32
C GLY A 66 -15.14 -6.12 -15.87
N SER A 67 -14.15 -5.66 -16.48
CA SER A 67 -14.22 -4.29 -16.88
C SER A 67 -15.38 -3.99 -17.67
N MET A 68 -15.86 -4.84 -17.86
CA MET A 68 -16.77 -4.51 -18.30
C MET A 68 -17.67 -4.16 -17.81
N VAL A 69 -17.75 -4.11 -17.21
CA VAL A 69 -18.83 -3.74 -16.58
C VAL A 69 -19.02 -2.59 -16.54
#